data_eb7eaddb631f1ec38a85477fe3b52b7f
#
_entry.id   eb7eaddb631f1ec38a85477fe3b52b7f
#
_cell.length_a   1.000
_cell.length_b   1.000
_cell.length_c   1.000
_cell.angle_alpha   90.00
_cell.angle_beta   90.00
_cell.angle_gamma   90.00
#
_symmetry.space_group_name_H-M   'P 1'
#
loop_
_entity.id
_entity.type
_entity.pdbx_description
1 polymer ?
#
loop_
_entity_poly.entity_id
_entity_poly.type
_entity_poly.pdbx_seq_one_letter_code
_entity_poly.pdbx_strand_id
1 'polypeptide(L)'
;MILNHSGVMEIILHFHNYYSMNESKCPVPREQQPTNEFIELSKSKIFSWPKTKKSLILILIKFWVVAFVLFLVISSGSVYFKTSLLKYILLSFFSSLSIPLLVSIRLYLGWNHIFNRLISEKVEYEESGWSDGQVWEKPLSLIHI
;
A
#
# COMPACT_ATOMS: atom_id res chain seq x y z
N MET A 1 -0.55 -11.18 9.35
CA MET A 1 -1.99 -11.28 9.68
C MET A 1 -2.75 -10.54 8.58
N ILE A 2 -3.36 -11.25 7.62
CA ILE A 2 -4.10 -10.61 6.54
C ILE A 2 -5.52 -10.46 7.05
N LEU A 3 -5.87 -9.27 7.52
CA LEU A 3 -7.24 -8.92 7.87
C LEU A 3 -8.13 -9.17 6.66
N ASN A 4 -9.22 -9.88 6.88
CA ASN A 4 -10.21 -10.16 5.85
C ASN A 4 -10.79 -8.81 5.40
N HIS A 5 -10.88 -8.57 4.09
CA HIS A 5 -11.31 -7.29 3.50
C HIS A 5 -12.66 -6.80 4.03
N SER A 6 -13.55 -7.73 4.41
CA SER A 6 -14.84 -7.41 5.03
C SER A 6 -14.69 -6.83 6.45
N GLY A 7 -13.81 -7.38 7.29
CA GLY A 7 -13.59 -6.87 8.63
C GLY A 7 -12.96 -5.48 8.66
N VAL A 8 -12.02 -5.21 7.76
CA VAL A 8 -11.44 -3.87 7.61
C VAL A 8 -12.48 -2.86 7.13
N MET A 9 -13.37 -3.26 6.23
CA MET A 9 -14.42 -2.39 5.71
C MET A 9 -15.47 -2.05 6.80
N GLU A 10 -15.84 -3.00 7.66
CA GLU A 10 -16.75 -2.74 8.79
C GLU A 10 -16.13 -1.76 9.80
N ILE A 11 -14.87 -1.96 10.13
CA ILE A 11 -14.11 -1.05 11.00
C ILE A 11 -14.13 0.38 10.41
N ILE A 12 -13.90 0.51 9.12
CA ILE A 12 -13.85 1.81 8.44
C ILE A 12 -15.22 2.48 8.38
N LEU A 13 -16.28 1.72 8.11
CA LEU A 13 -17.65 2.26 8.11
C LEU A 13 -18.05 2.75 9.50
N HIS A 14 -17.64 2.03 10.54
CA HIS A 14 -17.84 2.46 11.93
C HIS A 14 -17.09 3.76 12.24
N PHE A 15 -15.82 3.86 11.83
CA PHE A 15 -15.04 5.09 11.95
C PHE A 15 -15.65 6.24 11.16
N HIS A 16 -16.06 6.00 9.93
CA HIS A 16 -16.65 7.02 9.07
C HIS A 16 -17.94 7.59 9.67
N ASN A 17 -18.84 6.73 10.16
CA ASN A 17 -20.06 7.15 10.84
C ASN A 17 -19.79 7.95 12.12
N TYR A 18 -18.79 7.51 12.92
CA TYR A 18 -18.42 8.21 14.14
C TYR A 18 -17.81 9.59 13.87
N TYR A 19 -16.93 9.70 12.88
CA TYR A 19 -16.36 11.01 12.49
C TYR A 19 -17.42 11.93 11.92
N SER A 20 -18.37 11.43 11.14
CA SER A 20 -19.51 12.19 10.63
C SER A 20 -20.40 12.76 11.76
N MET A 21 -20.58 12.01 12.84
CA MET A 21 -21.38 12.44 14.00
C MET A 21 -20.65 13.41 14.93
N ASN A 22 -19.30 13.38 14.98
CA ASN A 22 -18.46 14.21 15.86
C ASN A 22 -17.58 15.21 15.11
N GLU A 23 -17.95 15.60 13.93
CA GLU A 23 -17.16 16.51 13.05
C GLU A 23 -16.82 17.86 13.72
N SER A 24 -17.65 18.32 14.66
CA SER A 24 -17.46 19.56 15.41
C SER A 24 -16.37 19.46 16.51
N LYS A 25 -15.89 18.28 16.85
CA LYS A 25 -14.90 18.05 17.92
C LYS A 25 -13.53 17.59 17.43
N CYS A 26 -13.38 17.25 16.15
CA CYS A 26 -12.12 16.78 15.59
C CYS A 26 -11.36 17.95 14.94
N PRO A 27 -10.20 18.37 15.49
CA PRO A 27 -9.42 19.47 14.92
C PRO A 27 -8.67 19.09 13.65
N VAL A 28 -8.57 17.77 13.33
CA VAL A 28 -7.81 17.27 12.19
C VAL A 28 -8.52 17.60 10.88
N PRO A 29 -7.85 18.28 9.91
CA PRO A 29 -8.41 18.55 8.59
C PRO A 29 -8.89 17.26 7.92
N ARG A 30 -10.00 17.34 7.16
CA ARG A 30 -10.63 16.17 6.51
C ARG A 30 -9.65 15.38 5.65
N GLU A 31 -8.75 16.06 4.96
CA GLU A 31 -7.76 15.44 4.08
C GLU A 31 -6.72 14.62 4.84
N GLN A 32 -6.42 15.00 6.10
CA GLN A 32 -5.44 14.33 6.95
C GLN A 32 -6.06 13.32 7.92
N GLN A 33 -7.37 13.12 7.88
CA GLN A 33 -8.03 12.11 8.68
C GLN A 33 -7.67 10.70 8.18
N PRO A 34 -7.22 9.77 9.05
CA PRO A 34 -6.77 8.44 8.64
C PRO A 34 -7.81 7.63 7.88
N THR A 35 -9.11 7.87 8.15
CA THR A 35 -10.24 7.23 7.45
C THR A 35 -10.36 7.70 6.01
N ASN A 36 -10.22 9.01 5.77
CA ASN A 36 -10.29 9.57 4.42
C ASN A 36 -9.04 9.18 3.61
N GLU A 37 -7.86 9.20 4.21
CA GLU A 37 -6.63 8.68 3.58
C GLU A 37 -6.78 7.21 3.16
N PHE A 38 -7.40 6.37 4.00
CA PHE A 38 -7.69 4.99 3.64
C PHE A 38 -8.63 4.90 2.43
N ILE A 39 -9.72 5.69 2.42
CA ILE A 39 -10.68 5.70 1.32
C ILE A 39 -9.99 6.15 0.03
N GLU A 40 -9.17 7.18 0.07
CA GLU A 40 -8.41 7.67 -1.08
C GLU A 40 -7.41 6.63 -1.58
N LEU A 41 -6.64 6.02 -0.67
CA LEU A 41 -5.71 4.95 -1.04
C LEU A 41 -6.46 3.76 -1.67
N SER A 42 -7.59 3.36 -1.11
CA SER A 42 -8.40 2.25 -1.62
C SER A 42 -9.00 2.52 -3.01
N LYS A 43 -9.20 3.79 -3.37
CA LYS A 43 -9.66 4.22 -4.71
C LYS A 43 -8.52 4.31 -5.71
N SER A 44 -7.28 4.44 -5.26
CA SER A 44 -6.15 4.61 -6.16
C SER A 44 -5.91 3.34 -6.99
N LYS A 45 -5.57 3.52 -8.27
CA LYS A 45 -5.37 2.40 -9.22
C LYS A 45 -4.30 1.40 -8.78
N ILE A 46 -3.28 1.85 -8.05
CA ILE A 46 -2.15 1.02 -7.60
C ILE A 46 -2.52 0.19 -6.36
N PHE A 47 -3.39 0.68 -5.49
CA PHE A 47 -3.71 0.05 -4.21
C PHE A 47 -5.07 -0.65 -4.20
N SER A 48 -5.94 -0.40 -5.21
CA SER A 48 -7.30 -0.96 -5.27
C SER A 48 -7.36 -2.41 -5.78
N TRP A 49 -6.33 -2.88 -6.52
CA TRP A 49 -6.38 -4.16 -7.20
C TRP A 49 -6.08 -5.40 -6.34
N PRO A 50 -5.35 -5.36 -5.19
CA PRO A 50 -5.13 -6.54 -4.37
C PRO A 50 -6.33 -6.84 -3.45
N LYS A 51 -7.53 -6.95 -4.01
CA LYS A 51 -8.76 -7.25 -3.25
C LYS A 51 -8.75 -8.64 -2.60
N THR A 52 -8.10 -9.59 -3.24
CA THR A 52 -7.97 -10.98 -2.75
C THR A 52 -6.53 -11.46 -2.89
N LYS A 53 -6.14 -12.46 -2.07
CA LYS A 53 -4.81 -13.09 -2.18
C LYS A 53 -4.56 -13.62 -3.59
N LYS A 54 -5.57 -14.24 -4.22
CA LYS A 54 -5.47 -14.78 -5.59
C LYS A 54 -5.24 -13.66 -6.61
N SER A 55 -5.98 -12.57 -6.50
CA SER A 55 -5.81 -11.40 -7.38
C SER A 55 -4.42 -10.81 -7.27
N LEU A 56 -3.90 -10.64 -6.05
CA LEU A 56 -2.55 -10.14 -5.80
C LEU A 56 -1.49 -11.03 -6.46
N ILE A 57 -1.55 -12.34 -6.23
CA ILE A 57 -0.59 -13.30 -6.82
C ILE A 57 -0.64 -13.25 -8.34
N LEU A 58 -1.83 -13.29 -8.95
CA LEU A 58 -1.99 -13.26 -10.40
C LEU A 58 -1.40 -11.98 -11.02
N ILE A 59 -1.58 -10.85 -10.37
CA ILE A 59 -1.04 -9.58 -10.89
C ILE A 59 0.48 -9.53 -10.71
N LEU A 60 1.01 -9.99 -9.58
CA LEU A 60 2.47 -10.10 -9.39
C LEU A 60 3.11 -11.02 -10.43
N ILE A 61 2.47 -12.17 -10.76
CA ILE A 61 2.94 -13.05 -11.83
C ILE A 61 2.91 -12.33 -13.18
N LYS A 62 1.86 -11.57 -13.50
CA LYS A 62 1.82 -10.77 -14.74
C LYS A 62 2.96 -9.77 -14.82
N PHE A 63 3.22 -9.02 -13.75
CA PHE A 63 4.35 -8.09 -13.67
C PHE A 63 5.68 -8.82 -13.85
N TRP A 64 5.83 -9.97 -13.20
CA TRP A 64 7.04 -10.78 -13.33
C TRP A 64 7.26 -11.27 -14.76
N VAL A 65 6.22 -11.82 -15.43
CA VAL A 65 6.33 -12.29 -16.82
C VAL A 65 6.73 -11.17 -17.76
N VAL A 66 6.09 -10.00 -17.64
CA VAL A 66 6.44 -8.84 -18.46
C VAL A 66 7.89 -8.40 -18.20
N ALA A 67 8.29 -8.33 -16.93
CA ALA A 67 9.67 -8.00 -16.55
C ALA A 67 10.66 -9.04 -17.09
N PHE A 68 10.34 -10.34 -17.02
CA PHE A 68 11.20 -11.40 -17.52
C PHE A 68 11.45 -11.27 -19.02
N VAL A 69 10.40 -11.01 -19.82
CA VAL A 69 10.55 -10.78 -21.26
C VAL A 69 11.42 -9.56 -21.54
N LEU A 70 11.20 -8.45 -20.81
CA LEU A 70 12.02 -7.23 -20.95
C LEU A 70 13.50 -7.50 -20.60
N PHE A 71 13.78 -8.23 -19.52
CA PHE A 71 15.15 -8.56 -19.14
C PHE A 71 15.81 -9.53 -20.13
N LEU A 72 15.06 -10.44 -20.74
CA LEU A 72 15.58 -11.26 -21.83
C LEU A 72 16.02 -10.40 -23.03
N VAL A 73 15.21 -9.42 -23.41
CA VAL A 73 15.57 -8.49 -24.50
C VAL A 73 16.80 -7.65 -24.14
N ILE A 74 16.82 -7.05 -22.95
CA ILE A 74 17.93 -6.20 -22.50
C ILE A 74 19.24 -6.99 -22.40
N SER A 75 19.17 -8.21 -21.83
CA SER A 75 20.37 -9.03 -21.64
C SER A 75 20.84 -9.76 -22.89
N SER A 76 20.08 -9.69 -24.01
CA SER A 76 20.49 -10.27 -25.30
C SER A 76 21.80 -9.70 -25.85
N GLY A 77 22.12 -8.46 -25.49
CA GLY A 77 23.42 -7.82 -25.80
C GLY A 77 24.60 -8.30 -24.93
N SER A 78 24.35 -9.14 -23.93
CA SER A 78 25.39 -9.59 -23.00
C SER A 78 26.28 -10.70 -23.62
N VAL A 79 27.52 -10.80 -23.10
CA VAL A 79 28.47 -11.87 -23.49
C VAL A 79 27.88 -13.25 -23.17
N TYR A 80 27.07 -13.39 -22.13
CA TYR A 80 26.45 -14.66 -21.71
C TYR A 80 25.49 -15.24 -22.76
N PHE A 81 24.82 -14.40 -23.55
CA PHE A 81 23.96 -14.86 -24.64
C PHE A 81 24.76 -15.68 -25.66
N LYS A 82 26.00 -15.29 -25.94
CA LYS A 82 26.87 -15.98 -26.90
C LYS A 82 27.62 -17.17 -26.33
N THR A 83 27.91 -17.18 -25.01
CA THR A 83 28.77 -18.19 -24.38
C THR A 83 28.00 -19.28 -23.65
N SER A 84 26.88 -18.96 -23.01
CA SER A 84 26.10 -19.94 -22.22
C SER A 84 24.66 -19.53 -22.09
N LEU A 85 23.78 -20.18 -22.84
CA LEU A 85 22.34 -19.94 -22.83
C LEU A 85 21.74 -20.10 -21.42
N LEU A 86 22.22 -21.09 -20.66
CA LEU A 86 21.72 -21.32 -19.30
C LEU A 86 21.98 -20.14 -18.37
N LYS A 87 23.20 -19.60 -18.38
CA LYS A 87 23.58 -18.43 -17.57
C LYS A 87 22.78 -17.19 -17.95
N TYR A 88 22.54 -16.98 -19.24
CA TYR A 88 21.72 -15.91 -19.75
C TYR A 88 20.28 -15.98 -19.23
N ILE A 89 19.64 -17.13 -19.31
CA ILE A 89 18.26 -17.33 -18.83
C ILE A 89 18.19 -17.14 -17.32
N LEU A 90 19.11 -17.72 -16.55
CA LEU A 90 19.16 -17.59 -15.10
C LEU A 90 19.35 -16.12 -14.67
N LEU A 91 20.26 -15.39 -15.32
CA LEU A 91 20.50 -13.98 -15.02
C LEU A 91 19.21 -13.15 -15.26
N SER A 92 18.55 -13.35 -16.40
CA SER A 92 17.30 -12.66 -16.71
C SER A 92 16.18 -13.03 -15.75
N PHE A 93 16.10 -14.29 -15.33
CA PHE A 93 15.12 -14.78 -14.35
C PHE A 93 15.29 -14.08 -12.99
N PHE A 94 16.49 -14.10 -12.43
CA PHE A 94 16.75 -13.48 -11.12
C PHE A 94 16.60 -11.95 -11.17
N SER A 95 17.07 -11.32 -12.26
CA SER A 95 16.89 -9.87 -12.41
C SER A 95 15.42 -9.46 -12.52
N SER A 96 14.57 -10.25 -13.17
CA SER A 96 13.16 -9.96 -13.33
C SER A 96 12.36 -10.03 -12.02
N LEU A 97 12.83 -10.78 -11.01
CA LEU A 97 12.20 -10.86 -9.69
C LEU A 97 12.25 -9.52 -8.92
N SER A 98 13.15 -8.63 -9.30
CA SER A 98 13.24 -7.29 -8.68
C SER A 98 11.94 -6.48 -8.85
N ILE A 99 11.26 -6.58 -9.98
CA ILE A 99 10.05 -5.80 -10.27
C ILE A 99 8.87 -6.18 -9.34
N PRO A 100 8.43 -7.45 -9.26
CA PRO A 100 7.35 -7.81 -8.34
C PRO A 100 7.75 -7.59 -6.87
N LEU A 101 9.04 -7.69 -6.53
CA LEU A 101 9.53 -7.38 -5.19
C LEU A 101 9.32 -5.90 -4.85
N LEU A 102 9.72 -4.97 -5.73
CA LEU A 102 9.51 -3.54 -5.53
C LEU A 102 8.03 -3.16 -5.46
N VAL A 103 7.18 -3.76 -6.30
CA VAL A 103 5.72 -3.58 -6.24
C VAL A 103 5.17 -4.05 -4.90
N SER A 104 5.62 -5.21 -4.40
CA SER A 104 5.18 -5.75 -3.11
C SER A 104 5.60 -4.86 -1.94
N ILE A 105 6.83 -4.37 -1.94
CA ILE A 105 7.34 -3.43 -0.93
C ILE A 105 6.50 -2.15 -0.95
N ARG A 106 6.24 -1.58 -2.12
CA ARG A 106 5.43 -0.35 -2.27
C ARG A 106 4.02 -0.52 -1.71
N LEU A 107 3.36 -1.65 -2.02
CA LEU A 107 2.04 -1.96 -1.48
C LEU A 107 2.07 -2.14 0.04
N TYR A 108 3.06 -2.88 0.55
CA TYR A 108 3.22 -3.10 1.98
C TYR A 108 3.42 -1.79 2.74
N LEU A 109 4.34 -0.93 2.28
CA LEU A 109 4.62 0.34 2.93
C LEU A 109 3.39 1.26 2.94
N GLY A 110 2.65 1.35 1.83
CA GLY A 110 1.45 2.18 1.75
C GLY A 110 0.36 1.73 2.72
N TRP A 111 0.03 0.44 2.75
CA TRP A 111 -0.97 -0.10 3.67
C TRP A 111 -0.52 -0.07 5.13
N ASN A 112 0.75 -0.38 5.41
CA ASN A 112 1.30 -0.35 6.76
C ASN A 112 1.28 1.06 7.37
N HIS A 113 1.58 2.08 6.56
CA HIS A 113 1.52 3.47 7.02
C HIS A 113 0.12 3.84 7.50
N ILE A 114 -0.91 3.61 6.67
CA ILE A 114 -2.29 3.96 7.03
C ILE A 114 -2.80 3.09 8.19
N PHE A 115 -2.46 1.81 8.20
CA PHE A 115 -2.85 0.90 9.27
C PHE A 115 -2.29 1.37 10.63
N ASN A 116 -1.02 1.78 10.67
CA ASN A 116 -0.41 2.32 11.88
C ASN A 116 -1.10 3.62 12.33
N ARG A 117 -1.45 4.51 11.40
CA ARG A 117 -2.19 5.74 11.73
C ARG A 117 -3.61 5.47 12.22
N LEU A 118 -4.28 4.43 11.71
CA LEU A 118 -5.60 4.01 12.18
C LEU A 118 -5.59 3.46 13.61
N ILE A 119 -4.56 2.68 13.96
CA ILE A 119 -4.43 2.06 15.29
C ILE A 119 -3.82 3.02 16.32
N SER A 120 -2.99 3.97 15.88
CA SER A 120 -2.32 4.93 16.76
C SER A 120 -3.34 5.70 17.60
N GLU A 121 -3.05 5.85 18.89
CA GLU A 121 -3.82 6.67 19.82
C GLU A 121 -3.72 8.16 19.49
N LYS A 122 -2.62 8.56 18.85
CA LYS A 122 -2.31 9.95 18.51
C LYS A 122 -2.26 10.09 16.98
N VAL A 123 -2.89 11.15 16.49
CA VAL A 123 -2.83 11.56 15.09
C VAL A 123 -2.06 12.87 14.99
N GLU A 124 -0.94 12.81 14.30
CA GLU A 124 -0.21 14.02 13.93
C GLU A 124 -0.89 14.66 12.72
N TYR A 125 -1.13 15.96 12.79
CA TYR A 125 -1.72 16.74 11.71
C TYR A 125 -1.05 18.12 11.60
N GLU A 126 -1.13 18.72 10.43
CA GLU A 126 -0.59 20.06 10.15
C GLU A 126 -1.77 21.01 9.88
N GLU A 127 -1.81 22.14 10.59
CA GLU A 127 -2.72 23.23 10.24
C GLU A 127 -2.10 24.08 9.13
N SER A 128 -2.85 24.21 8.03
CA SER A 128 -2.63 25.08 6.86
C SER A 128 -1.26 25.79 6.77
N GLY A 129 -0.25 25.09 6.28
CA GLY A 129 0.95 25.69 5.68
C GLY A 129 2.12 25.99 6.61
N TRP A 130 2.06 25.70 7.90
CA TRP A 130 3.20 25.75 8.83
C TRP A 130 3.49 24.36 9.37
N SER A 131 4.77 24.00 9.43
CA SER A 131 5.29 22.69 9.87
C SER A 131 5.18 22.47 11.39
N ASP A 132 4.25 23.09 12.05
CA ASP A 132 4.00 22.90 13.47
C ASP A 132 3.09 21.67 13.61
N GLY A 133 3.71 20.48 13.56
CA GLY A 133 3.02 19.22 13.74
C GLY A 133 2.23 19.20 15.05
N GLN A 134 0.92 19.36 14.96
CA GLN A 134 0.03 19.24 16.09
C GLN A 134 -0.36 17.78 16.30
N VAL A 135 -0.57 17.39 17.53
CA VAL A 135 -0.93 16.03 17.91
C VAL A 135 -2.31 16.02 18.53
N TRP A 136 -3.23 15.29 17.92
CA TRP A 136 -4.56 15.05 18.48
C TRP A 136 -4.66 13.64 19.07
N GLU A 137 -5.10 13.56 20.33
CA GLU A 137 -5.36 12.29 21.02
C GLU A 137 -6.79 11.82 20.71
N LYS A 138 -6.91 10.62 20.16
CA LYS A 138 -8.22 10.03 19.86
C LYS A 138 -8.92 9.70 21.19
N PRO A 139 -10.24 9.95 21.29
CA PRO A 139 -11.01 9.49 22.43
C PRO A 139 -11.01 7.94 22.51
N LEU A 140 -11.01 7.40 23.72
CA LEU A 140 -10.95 5.95 24.00
C LEU A 140 -11.99 5.12 23.24
N SER A 141 -13.14 5.70 22.92
CA SER A 141 -14.19 5.06 22.12
C SER A 141 -13.78 4.73 20.67
N LEU A 142 -12.69 5.36 20.17
CA LEU A 142 -12.15 5.11 18.83
C LEU A 142 -10.98 4.11 18.83
N ILE A 143 -10.40 3.82 19.98
CA ILE A 143 -9.21 2.97 20.11
C ILE A 143 -9.60 1.51 20.36
N HIS A 144 -10.73 1.29 21.02
CA HIS A 144 -11.22 -0.05 21.36
C HIS A 144 -12.17 -0.59 20.28
N ILE A 145 -11.61 -1.06 19.18
CA ILE A 145 -12.32 -1.86 18.17
C ILE A 145 -11.64 -3.21 18.01
#